data_46059db087327e100576a977781acc1f
#
_entry.id   46059db087327e100576a977781acc1f
#
_cell.length_a   1.000
_cell.length_b   1.000
_cell.length_c   1.000
_cell.angle_alpha   90.00
_cell.angle_beta   90.00
_cell.angle_gamma   90.00
#
_symmetry.space_group_name_H-M   'P 1'
#
loop_
_entity.id
_entity.type
_entity.pdbx_description
1 polymer ?
#
loop_
_entity_poly.entity_id
_entity_poly.type
_entity_poly.pdbx_seq_one_letter_code
_entity_poly.pdbx_strand_id
1 'polypeptide(L)'
;MDRVVRHTPPSINRDIMEKTGKSLLFHAYRPGRISRRIEMLKREWDIERAIEANAASLGLSGLILALLFRSWWILLLPVVILGFLLQHAIQGWCPPVSIFRRLGMRTKEEIQFELYGLRMLKGDFDEAHEISRMNAGDRVERIMETLNRRI
;
A
#
# COMPACT_ATOMS: atom_id res chain seq x y z
N MET A 1 4.88 12.47 4.45
CA MET A 1 5.45 11.26 5.08
C MET A 1 4.28 10.45 5.62
N ASP A 2 4.19 9.19 5.23
CA ASP A 2 3.10 8.28 5.60
C ASP A 2 2.97 8.17 7.12
N ARG A 3 1.72 8.18 7.60
CA ARG A 3 1.37 8.12 9.03
C ARG A 3 1.86 6.83 9.67
N VAL A 4 1.72 5.70 8.97
CA VAL A 4 2.16 4.37 9.43
C VAL A 4 3.69 4.32 9.56
N VAL A 5 4.42 4.84 8.58
CA VAL A 5 5.90 4.89 8.59
C VAL A 5 6.44 5.65 9.80
N ARG A 6 5.77 6.74 10.20
CA ARG A 6 6.16 7.52 11.40
C ARG A 6 6.07 6.73 12.70
N HIS A 7 5.13 5.80 12.80
CA HIS A 7 4.91 4.97 13.99
C HIS A 7 5.56 3.58 13.89
N THR A 8 6.33 3.35 12.81
CA THR A 8 7.09 2.10 12.61
C THR A 8 8.53 2.29 13.08
N PRO A 9 9.13 1.32 13.79
CA PRO A 9 10.55 1.38 14.16
C PRO A 9 11.45 1.64 12.95
N PRO A 10 12.46 2.53 13.06
CA PRO A 10 13.34 2.88 11.94
C PRO A 10 14.08 1.68 11.32
N SER A 11 14.37 0.64 12.11
CA SER A 11 14.98 -0.61 11.61
C SER A 11 14.06 -1.32 10.61
N ILE A 12 12.76 -1.42 10.91
CA ILE A 12 11.79 -2.09 10.03
C ILE A 12 11.61 -1.28 8.72
N ASN A 13 11.51 0.04 8.82
CA ASN A 13 11.43 0.90 7.64
C ASN A 13 12.67 0.74 6.75
N ARG A 14 13.85 0.66 7.36
CA ARG A 14 15.12 0.45 6.65
C ARG A 14 15.15 -0.91 5.95
N ASP A 15 14.74 -1.98 6.62
CA ASP A 15 14.69 -3.33 6.05
C ASP A 15 13.76 -3.40 4.84
N ILE A 16 12.59 -2.75 4.91
CA ILE A 16 11.63 -2.68 3.80
C ILE A 16 12.25 -1.93 2.62
N MET A 17 12.88 -0.79 2.88
CA MET A 17 13.51 0.02 1.83
C MET A 17 14.71 -0.71 1.20
N GLU A 18 15.52 -1.41 2.01
CA GLU A 18 16.63 -2.22 1.51
C GLU A 18 16.15 -3.36 0.60
N LYS A 19 15.07 -4.06 0.99
CA LYS A 19 14.43 -5.09 0.15
C LYS A 19 13.94 -4.51 -1.17
N THR A 20 13.34 -3.32 -1.14
CA THR A 20 12.90 -2.60 -2.34
C THR A 20 14.09 -2.26 -3.24
N GLY A 21 15.18 -1.74 -2.69
CA GLY A 21 16.40 -1.44 -3.45
C GLY A 21 17.01 -2.71 -4.10
N LYS A 22 17.07 -3.81 -3.35
CA LYS A 22 17.54 -5.11 -3.89
C LYS A 22 16.64 -5.61 -5.01
N SER A 23 15.32 -5.44 -4.90
CA SER A 23 14.36 -5.78 -5.96
C SER A 23 14.60 -4.96 -7.21
N LEU A 24 14.74 -3.65 -7.10
CA LEU A 24 15.02 -2.76 -8.24
C LEU A 24 16.34 -3.14 -8.92
N LEU A 25 17.41 -3.36 -8.14
CA LEU A 25 18.71 -3.78 -8.67
C LEU A 25 18.62 -5.11 -9.43
N PHE A 26 17.94 -6.10 -8.86
CA PHE A 26 17.72 -7.38 -9.50
C PHE A 26 17.03 -7.25 -10.85
N HIS A 27 16.00 -6.38 -10.94
CA HIS A 27 15.23 -6.19 -12.16
C HIS A 27 15.96 -5.30 -13.17
N ALA A 28 16.86 -4.41 -12.74
CA ALA A 28 17.74 -3.65 -13.64
C ALA A 28 18.62 -4.58 -14.48
N TYR A 29 19.14 -5.66 -13.88
CA TYR A 29 19.90 -6.69 -14.60
C TYR A 29 19.02 -7.72 -15.35
N ARG A 30 17.69 -7.70 -15.16
CA ARG A 30 16.78 -8.70 -15.75
C ARG A 30 15.49 -8.04 -16.27
N PRO A 31 15.59 -7.18 -17.30
CA PRO A 31 14.46 -6.35 -17.76
C PRO A 31 13.24 -7.16 -18.19
N GLY A 32 13.43 -8.38 -18.72
CA GLY A 32 12.31 -9.26 -19.10
C GLY A 32 11.40 -9.70 -17.94
N ARG A 33 11.80 -9.48 -16.67
CA ARG A 33 10.99 -9.83 -15.50
C ARG A 33 10.24 -8.63 -14.90
N ILE A 34 10.50 -7.41 -15.37
CA ILE A 34 9.92 -6.17 -14.81
C ILE A 34 8.39 -6.20 -14.90
N SER A 35 7.82 -6.49 -16.07
CA SER A 35 6.36 -6.48 -16.26
C SER A 35 5.65 -7.45 -15.32
N ARG A 36 6.19 -8.65 -15.12
CA ARG A 36 5.65 -9.63 -14.18
C ARG A 36 5.69 -9.11 -12.74
N ARG A 37 6.78 -8.45 -12.33
CA ARG A 37 6.89 -7.88 -10.98
C ARG A 37 5.89 -6.75 -10.77
N ILE A 38 5.70 -5.89 -11.77
CA ILE A 38 4.68 -4.82 -11.75
C ILE A 38 3.29 -5.41 -11.50
N GLU A 39 2.92 -6.48 -12.20
CA GLU A 39 1.62 -7.14 -12.00
C GLU A 39 1.47 -7.76 -10.60
N MET A 40 2.54 -8.30 -10.05
CA MET A 40 2.53 -8.79 -8.66
C MET A 40 2.31 -7.65 -7.66
N LEU A 41 2.99 -6.51 -7.84
CA LEU A 41 2.85 -5.34 -6.99
C LEU A 41 1.45 -4.73 -7.01
N LYS A 42 0.80 -4.71 -8.19
CA LYS A 42 -0.60 -4.24 -8.32
C LYS A 42 -1.59 -5.08 -7.49
N ARG A 43 -1.25 -6.34 -7.21
CA ARG A 43 -2.09 -7.27 -6.43
C ARG A 43 -1.64 -7.41 -4.98
N GLU A 44 -0.53 -6.81 -4.62
CA GLU A 44 0.00 -6.88 -3.26
C GLU A 44 -0.94 -6.14 -2.30
N TRP A 45 -1.19 -6.77 -1.16
CA TRP A 45 -1.98 -6.16 -0.11
C TRP A 45 -1.12 -5.17 0.67
N ASP A 46 -1.56 -3.93 0.71
CA ASP A 46 -1.01 -2.93 1.61
C ASP A 46 -1.50 -3.14 3.05
N ILE A 47 -0.82 -2.48 3.98
CA ILE A 47 -1.10 -2.63 5.40
C ILE A 47 -2.48 -2.07 5.77
N GLU A 48 -2.94 -1.00 5.11
CA GLU A 48 -4.25 -0.39 5.32
C GLU A 48 -5.34 -1.41 5.01
N ARG A 49 -5.28 -2.03 3.83
CA ARG A 49 -6.22 -3.06 3.41
C ARG A 49 -6.23 -4.26 4.34
N ALA A 50 -5.04 -4.67 4.83
CA ALA A 50 -4.94 -5.77 5.78
C ALA A 50 -5.59 -5.44 7.14
N ILE A 51 -5.41 -4.21 7.63
CA ILE A 51 -6.03 -3.74 8.88
C ILE A 51 -7.54 -3.66 8.73
N GLU A 52 -8.03 -3.09 7.64
CA GLU A 52 -9.47 -2.99 7.34
C GLU A 52 -10.12 -4.37 7.28
N ALA A 53 -9.52 -5.31 6.53
CA ALA A 53 -10.02 -6.67 6.42
C ALA A 53 -10.01 -7.41 7.76
N ASN A 54 -8.94 -7.25 8.56
CA ASN A 54 -8.84 -7.83 9.89
C ASN A 54 -9.88 -7.26 10.84
N ALA A 55 -10.00 -5.93 10.90
CA ALA A 55 -10.98 -5.25 11.76
C ALA A 55 -12.43 -5.61 11.38
N ALA A 56 -12.74 -5.63 10.08
CA ALA A 56 -14.06 -6.00 9.58
C ALA A 56 -14.40 -7.47 9.92
N SER A 57 -13.46 -8.39 9.72
CA SER A 57 -13.66 -9.81 10.00
C SER A 57 -13.89 -10.07 11.48
N LEU A 58 -13.07 -9.49 12.36
CA LEU A 58 -13.21 -9.65 13.80
C LEU A 58 -14.47 -8.95 14.35
N GLY A 59 -14.76 -7.75 13.83
CA GLY A 59 -15.95 -7.00 14.21
C GLY A 59 -17.24 -7.73 13.83
N LEU A 60 -17.31 -8.25 12.58
CA LEU A 60 -18.45 -9.04 12.11
C LEU A 60 -18.61 -10.34 12.90
N SER A 61 -17.51 -11.04 13.16
CA SER A 61 -17.53 -12.26 13.99
C SER A 61 -18.04 -11.98 15.39
N GLY A 62 -17.57 -10.89 16.02
CA GLY A 62 -18.04 -10.47 17.34
C GLY A 62 -19.55 -10.14 17.35
N LEU A 63 -20.04 -9.47 16.30
CA LEU A 63 -21.46 -9.16 16.16
C LEU A 63 -22.31 -10.43 16.02
N ILE A 64 -21.89 -11.37 15.16
CA ILE A 64 -22.59 -12.65 14.97
C ILE A 64 -22.63 -13.45 16.28
N LEU A 65 -21.51 -13.53 17.01
CA LEU A 65 -21.46 -14.22 18.29
C LEU A 65 -22.36 -13.57 19.33
N ALA A 66 -22.42 -12.23 19.39
CA ALA A 66 -23.30 -11.51 20.30
C ALA A 66 -24.79 -11.83 20.03
N LEU A 67 -25.17 -11.93 18.75
CA LEU A 67 -26.53 -12.32 18.35
C LEU A 67 -26.86 -13.77 18.70
N LEU A 68 -25.93 -14.70 18.44
CA LEU A 68 -26.12 -16.13 18.72
C LEU A 68 -26.24 -16.41 20.21
N PHE A 69 -25.37 -15.84 21.02
CA PHE A 69 -25.35 -16.04 22.46
C PHE A 69 -26.27 -15.08 23.23
N ARG A 70 -26.93 -14.16 22.53
CA ARG A 70 -27.79 -13.11 23.14
C ARG A 70 -27.11 -12.38 24.29
N SER A 71 -25.81 -12.17 24.19
CA SER A 71 -24.98 -11.58 25.25
C SER A 71 -24.48 -10.20 24.79
N TRP A 72 -24.98 -9.15 25.44
CA TRP A 72 -24.60 -7.79 25.14
C TRP A 72 -23.12 -7.48 25.47
N TRP A 73 -22.51 -8.22 26.39
CA TRP A 73 -21.07 -8.08 26.70
C TRP A 73 -20.18 -8.40 25.51
N ILE A 74 -20.59 -9.30 24.64
CA ILE A 74 -19.83 -9.65 23.44
C ILE A 74 -19.77 -8.46 22.46
N LEU A 75 -20.74 -7.54 22.51
CA LEU A 75 -20.75 -6.32 21.70
C LEU A 75 -19.61 -5.36 22.05
N LEU A 76 -18.99 -5.47 23.22
CA LEU A 76 -17.81 -4.68 23.54
C LEU A 76 -16.65 -4.99 22.60
N LEU A 77 -16.53 -6.22 22.10
CA LEU A 77 -15.47 -6.60 21.17
C LEU A 77 -15.52 -5.78 19.88
N PRO A 78 -16.59 -5.77 19.08
CA PRO A 78 -16.66 -4.93 17.88
C PRO A 78 -16.53 -3.43 18.19
N VAL A 79 -17.03 -2.94 19.32
CA VAL A 79 -16.88 -1.54 19.74
C VAL A 79 -15.39 -1.18 19.92
N VAL A 80 -14.63 -2.00 20.62
CA VAL A 80 -13.19 -1.80 20.82
C VAL A 80 -12.43 -1.87 19.48
N ILE A 81 -12.76 -2.84 18.62
CA ILE A 81 -12.13 -2.97 17.30
C ILE A 81 -12.38 -1.74 16.44
N LEU A 82 -13.62 -1.25 16.40
CA LEU A 82 -13.98 -0.04 15.68
C LEU A 82 -13.31 1.19 16.27
N GLY A 83 -13.14 1.28 17.59
CA GLY A 83 -12.38 2.33 18.24
C GLY A 83 -10.91 2.35 17.80
N PHE A 84 -10.26 1.20 17.74
CA PHE A 84 -8.88 1.10 17.21
C PHE A 84 -8.80 1.39 15.70
N LEU A 85 -9.81 1.00 14.93
CA LEU A 85 -9.85 1.32 13.51
C LEU A 85 -10.00 2.83 13.29
N LEU A 86 -10.85 3.49 14.06
CA LEU A 86 -10.97 4.94 14.06
C LEU A 86 -9.66 5.64 14.46
N GLN A 87 -9.00 5.15 15.50
CA GLN A 87 -7.69 5.64 15.92
C GLN A 87 -6.66 5.49 14.80
N HIS A 88 -6.64 4.33 14.12
CA HIS A 88 -5.77 4.10 12.96
C HIS A 88 -6.06 5.11 11.82
N ALA A 89 -7.31 5.34 11.49
CA ALA A 89 -7.71 6.29 10.46
C ALA A 89 -7.24 7.73 10.75
N ILE A 90 -7.24 8.14 12.03
CA ILE A 90 -6.83 9.49 12.43
C ILE A 90 -5.31 9.60 12.59
N GLN A 91 -4.69 8.64 13.29
CA GLN A 91 -3.29 8.73 13.73
C GLN A 91 -2.33 7.89 12.88
N GLY A 92 -2.83 6.90 12.12
CA GLY A 92 -2.00 5.95 11.37
C GLY A 92 -1.39 4.85 12.27
N TRP A 93 -1.87 4.72 13.51
CA TRP A 93 -1.41 3.71 14.45
C TRP A 93 -2.56 2.95 15.11
N CYS A 94 -2.39 1.64 15.23
CA CYS A 94 -3.21 0.76 16.06
C CYS A 94 -2.36 -0.48 16.44
N PRO A 95 -2.74 -1.27 17.45
CA PRO A 95 -1.96 -2.44 17.87
C PRO A 95 -1.59 -3.41 16.74
N PRO A 96 -2.47 -3.79 15.81
CA PRO A 96 -2.15 -4.65 14.66
C PRO A 96 -1.07 -4.08 13.71
N VAL A 97 -0.95 -2.76 13.56
CA VAL A 97 0.07 -2.13 12.70
C VAL A 97 1.46 -2.63 13.06
N SER A 98 1.79 -2.64 14.36
CA SER A 98 3.11 -3.05 14.82
C SER A 98 3.42 -4.51 14.46
N ILE A 99 2.41 -5.38 14.45
CA ILE A 99 2.54 -6.80 14.08
C ILE A 99 2.74 -6.91 12.58
N PHE A 100 1.88 -6.30 11.78
CA PHE A 100 1.93 -6.38 10.31
C PHE A 100 3.22 -5.76 9.75
N ARG A 101 3.71 -4.67 10.34
CA ARG A 101 5.00 -4.08 9.95
C ARG A 101 6.18 -5.02 10.24
N ARG A 102 6.17 -5.73 11.38
CA ARG A 102 7.19 -6.75 11.70
C ARG A 102 7.14 -7.95 10.75
N LEU A 103 5.97 -8.29 10.24
CA LEU A 103 5.79 -9.31 9.20
C LEU A 103 6.23 -8.83 7.81
N GLY A 104 6.63 -7.56 7.69
CA GLY A 104 7.13 -6.98 6.43
C GLY A 104 6.04 -6.47 5.51
N MET A 105 4.80 -6.30 5.99
CA MET A 105 3.74 -5.67 5.19
C MET A 105 4.09 -4.20 4.92
N ARG A 106 3.90 -3.80 3.68
CA ARG A 106 4.26 -2.49 3.18
C ARG A 106 3.05 -1.56 3.16
N THR A 107 3.30 -0.25 3.24
CA THR A 107 2.29 0.75 2.98
C THR A 107 2.05 0.87 1.47
N LYS A 108 0.93 1.47 1.10
CA LYS A 108 0.60 1.73 -0.30
C LYS A 108 1.68 2.56 -1.00
N GLU A 109 2.23 3.55 -0.30
CA GLU A 109 3.29 4.42 -0.80
C GLU A 109 4.59 3.65 -1.04
N GLU A 110 4.95 2.72 -0.15
CA GLU A 110 6.15 1.88 -0.30
C GLU A 110 6.02 0.93 -1.50
N ILE A 111 4.83 0.36 -1.72
CA ILE A 111 4.54 -0.46 -2.90
C ILE A 111 4.61 0.39 -4.17
N GLN A 112 4.00 1.58 -4.15
CA GLN A 112 4.05 2.52 -5.28
C GLN A 112 5.47 2.97 -5.59
N PHE A 113 6.31 3.19 -4.58
CA PHE A 113 7.70 3.54 -4.77
C PHE A 113 8.46 2.49 -5.60
N GLU A 114 8.33 1.20 -5.25
CA GLU A 114 8.92 0.12 -6.06
C GLU A 114 8.32 0.08 -7.47
N LEU A 115 7.00 0.23 -7.58
CA LEU A 115 6.29 0.21 -8.86
C LEU A 115 6.77 1.33 -9.80
N TYR A 116 6.93 2.56 -9.29
CA TYR A 116 7.47 3.67 -10.08
C TYR A 116 8.93 3.44 -10.46
N GLY A 117 9.76 2.92 -9.55
CA GLY A 117 11.14 2.56 -9.86
C GLY A 117 11.25 1.53 -10.98
N LEU A 118 10.39 0.50 -10.98
CA LEU A 118 10.33 -0.49 -12.05
C LEU A 118 9.82 0.09 -13.38
N ARG A 119 8.87 1.01 -13.35
CA ARG A 119 8.41 1.73 -14.55
C ARG A 119 9.50 2.62 -15.14
N MET A 120 10.29 3.28 -14.28
CA MET A 120 11.48 4.02 -14.74
C MET A 120 12.49 3.10 -15.43
N LEU A 121 12.79 1.95 -14.83
CA LEU A 121 13.69 0.95 -15.43
C LEU A 121 13.15 0.38 -16.75
N LYS A 122 11.85 0.36 -16.94
CA LYS A 122 11.18 -0.08 -18.17
C LYS A 122 11.19 0.97 -19.28
N GLY A 123 11.52 2.23 -18.97
CA GLY A 123 11.45 3.36 -19.91
C GLY A 123 10.05 3.95 -20.06
N ASP A 124 9.14 3.67 -19.11
CA ASP A 124 7.76 4.19 -19.18
C ASP A 124 7.68 5.73 -19.11
N PHE A 125 8.75 6.40 -18.71
CA PHE A 125 8.84 7.85 -18.55
C PHE A 125 9.78 8.53 -19.56
N ASP A 126 10.31 7.80 -20.55
CA ASP A 126 11.28 8.36 -21.51
C ASP A 126 10.68 9.51 -22.34
N GLU A 127 9.37 9.45 -22.62
CA GLU A 127 8.65 10.53 -23.29
C GLU A 127 8.39 11.77 -22.43
N ALA A 128 8.63 11.69 -21.10
CA ALA A 128 8.29 12.79 -20.19
C ALA A 128 9.05 14.09 -20.51
N HIS A 129 10.27 13.98 -21.03
CA HIS A 129 11.06 15.13 -21.43
C HIS A 129 10.50 15.84 -22.67
N GLU A 130 10.00 15.09 -23.65
CA GLU A 130 9.33 15.65 -24.83
C GLU A 130 8.01 16.32 -24.44
N ILE A 131 7.21 15.64 -23.60
CA ILE A 131 5.95 16.16 -23.06
C ILE A 131 6.19 17.48 -22.30
N SER A 132 7.30 17.61 -21.57
CA SER A 132 7.61 18.84 -20.81
C SER A 132 7.83 20.07 -21.67
N ARG A 133 8.22 19.90 -22.94
CA ARG A 133 8.47 21.00 -23.91
C ARG A 133 7.23 21.45 -24.68
N MET A 134 6.13 20.72 -24.60
CA MET A 134 4.87 21.07 -25.26
C MET A 134 4.21 22.27 -24.56
N ASN A 135 3.33 22.96 -25.27
CA ASN A 135 2.47 23.98 -24.65
C ASN A 135 1.52 23.34 -23.63
N ALA A 136 0.91 24.15 -22.76
CA ALA A 136 0.13 23.64 -21.63
C ALA A 136 -1.07 22.77 -22.05
N GLY A 137 -1.77 23.13 -23.12
CA GLY A 137 -2.94 22.38 -23.61
C GLY A 137 -2.55 21.00 -24.14
N ASP A 138 -1.64 20.97 -25.12
CA ASP A 138 -1.17 19.73 -25.75
C ASP A 138 -0.47 18.81 -24.73
N ARG A 139 0.21 19.40 -23.75
CA ARG A 139 0.84 18.65 -22.64
C ARG A 139 -0.19 17.87 -21.83
N VAL A 140 -1.29 18.49 -21.42
CA VAL A 140 -2.33 17.83 -20.64
C VAL A 140 -2.98 16.73 -21.48
N GLU A 141 -3.33 17.00 -22.72
CA GLU A 141 -3.92 16.00 -23.62
C GLU A 141 -2.99 14.79 -23.79
N ARG A 142 -1.71 15.02 -24.06
CA ARG A 142 -0.72 13.96 -24.22
C ARG A 142 -0.51 13.14 -22.95
N ILE A 143 -0.49 13.79 -21.78
CA ILE A 143 -0.43 13.10 -20.48
C ILE A 143 -1.65 12.21 -20.29
N MET A 144 -2.85 12.72 -20.53
CA MET A 144 -4.10 11.95 -20.38
C MET A 144 -4.14 10.75 -21.34
N GLU A 145 -3.73 10.93 -22.58
CA GLU A 145 -3.63 9.86 -23.57
C GLU A 145 -2.62 8.77 -23.14
N THR A 146 -1.45 9.17 -22.67
CA THR A 146 -0.40 8.25 -22.21
C THR A 146 -0.84 7.47 -20.97
N LEU A 147 -1.50 8.11 -20.02
CA LEU A 147 -2.02 7.46 -18.83
C LEU A 147 -3.13 6.46 -19.18
N ASN A 148 -4.06 6.84 -20.07
CA ASN A 148 -5.18 5.99 -20.45
C ASN A 148 -4.74 4.70 -21.18
N ARG A 149 -3.65 4.74 -21.96
CA ARG A 149 -3.06 3.53 -22.58
C ARG A 149 -2.40 2.57 -21.60
N ARG A 150 -2.13 3.02 -20.36
CA ARG A 150 -1.32 2.29 -19.37
C ARG A 150 -2.14 1.78 -18.18
N ILE A 151 -3.45 2.11 -18.11
CA ILE A 151 -4.41 1.57 -17.15
C ILE A 151 -4.95 0.24 -17.67
#